data_9bfde921b511c0bee8b813d5f286a3f1
#
_entry.id   9bfde921b511c0bee8b813d5f286a3f1
#
_cell.length_a   1.000
_cell.length_b   1.000
_cell.length_c   1.000
_cell.angle_alpha   90.00
_cell.angle_beta   90.00
_cell.angle_gamma   90.00
#
_symmetry.space_group_name_H-M   'P 1'
#
loop_
_entity.id
_entity.type
_entity.pdbx_description
1 polymer ?
#
loop_
_entity_poly.entity_id
_entity_poly.type
_entity_poly.pdbx_seq_one_letter_code
_entity_poly.pdbx_strand_id
1 'polypeptide(L)'
;MIKTITAAELINGRTFDRTIIDIRPAEEYKKGSMDAALNIPEDKLVEYLENPEEADLESGTIGDGKAWEEGVNVGKLLAAIPKDKPVWVLCHTGNKSLYVAELLDDAGFDAGSVEGGYRSFLRLSLSMMVMNEEEVTERTKAIERSIITKYRKSIWRRFTKGVHDYELIKEGDKIAVCISGGKDSMLMAKLLQELQLHGKVKFDLVFLVMNPGYNEDNWNIILNNAKLLGIPINVFESDIFNIVADVDKSPCYLCARMRRGYLYSHAKELGCNKIALGHHFDDVIETTLMGMLYSGKVETMMPKLHSKNFEGMELIRPMYMVREADIKAWRDYNHLHFIQCACRFTERCATCGGEKGSKRDEMKELIAELRKRCDTIDMNIFNSVHNINLKTVIGYHKGDWSYNFLDDYDEETKKIHN
;
A
#
# COMPACT_ATOMS: atom_id res chain seq x y z
N MET A 1 19.71 -14.74 -21.26
CA MET A 1 20.22 -14.69 -19.84
C MET A 1 19.02 -14.48 -18.95
N ILE A 2 18.74 -15.42 -18.09
CA ILE A 2 17.57 -15.39 -17.21
C ILE A 2 17.65 -14.22 -16.23
N LYS A 3 16.52 -13.55 -16.04
CA LYS A 3 16.39 -12.45 -15.10
C LYS A 3 16.58 -12.96 -13.67
N THR A 4 17.21 -12.15 -12.82
CA THR A 4 17.28 -12.44 -11.39
C THR A 4 16.72 -11.27 -10.59
N ILE A 5 16.19 -11.57 -9.40
CA ILE A 5 15.68 -10.60 -8.45
C ILE A 5 16.13 -10.95 -7.04
N THR A 6 16.51 -10.00 -6.24
CA THR A 6 16.82 -10.25 -4.83
C THR A 6 15.54 -10.49 -4.02
N ALA A 7 15.64 -11.23 -2.92
CA ALA A 7 14.51 -11.40 -1.99
C ALA A 7 13.96 -10.05 -1.47
N ALA A 8 14.84 -9.06 -1.29
CA ALA A 8 14.47 -7.72 -0.86
C ALA A 8 13.63 -6.96 -1.91
N GLU A 9 14.05 -6.98 -3.17
CA GLU A 9 13.29 -6.37 -4.26
C GLU A 9 11.96 -7.07 -4.47
N LEU A 10 11.97 -8.41 -4.38
CA LEU A 10 10.77 -9.21 -4.53
C LEU A 10 9.74 -8.90 -3.44
N ILE A 11 10.12 -8.77 -2.18
CA ILE A 11 9.23 -8.41 -1.07
C ILE A 11 8.68 -6.98 -1.24
N ASN A 12 9.48 -6.06 -1.77
CA ASN A 12 9.09 -4.66 -1.96
C ASN A 12 8.22 -4.41 -3.19
N GLY A 13 8.11 -5.38 -4.12
CA GLY A 13 7.20 -5.33 -5.26
C GLY A 13 5.73 -5.59 -4.86
N ARG A 14 4.76 -5.24 -5.71
CA ARG A 14 3.34 -5.56 -5.46
C ARG A 14 3.09 -7.03 -5.70
N THR A 15 2.35 -7.70 -4.80
CA THR A 15 2.06 -9.14 -4.91
C THR A 15 1.28 -9.50 -6.18
N PHE A 16 0.36 -8.64 -6.61
CA PHE A 16 -0.46 -8.87 -7.81
C PHE A 16 0.23 -8.50 -9.14
N ASP A 17 1.40 -7.83 -9.08
CA ASP A 17 2.18 -7.49 -10.29
C ASP A 17 3.09 -8.65 -10.73
N ARG A 18 3.02 -9.80 -10.08
CA ARG A 18 3.89 -10.96 -10.30
C ARG A 18 3.27 -12.25 -9.79
N THR A 19 3.79 -13.38 -10.27
CA THR A 19 3.57 -14.70 -9.67
C THR A 19 4.88 -15.20 -9.05
N ILE A 20 4.81 -15.85 -7.90
CA ILE A 20 5.97 -16.54 -7.29
C ILE A 20 5.66 -18.03 -7.29
N ILE A 21 6.54 -18.83 -7.87
CA ILE A 21 6.46 -20.28 -7.84
C ILE A 21 7.56 -20.79 -6.91
N ASP A 22 7.16 -21.38 -5.78
CA ASP A 22 8.07 -22.07 -4.86
C ASP A 22 8.21 -23.54 -5.27
N ILE A 23 9.38 -23.90 -5.79
CA ILE A 23 9.65 -25.24 -6.29
C ILE A 23 10.23 -26.20 -5.24
N ARG A 24 10.23 -25.80 -3.97
CA ARG A 24 10.64 -26.69 -2.87
C ARG A 24 9.59 -27.78 -2.63
N PRO A 25 9.99 -28.92 -2.01
CA PRO A 25 9.03 -29.95 -1.62
C PRO A 25 7.89 -29.37 -0.76
N ALA A 26 6.68 -29.92 -0.90
CA ALA A 26 5.49 -29.47 -0.18
C ALA A 26 5.69 -29.40 1.35
N GLU A 27 6.44 -30.35 1.91
CA GLU A 27 6.75 -30.39 3.33
C GLU A 27 7.67 -29.23 3.79
N GLU A 28 8.52 -28.71 2.92
CA GLU A 28 9.33 -27.54 3.19
C GLU A 28 8.50 -26.25 3.04
N TYR A 29 7.64 -26.21 2.02
CA TYR A 29 6.71 -25.09 1.80
C TYR A 29 5.76 -24.90 2.99
N LYS A 30 5.20 -26.00 3.54
CA LYS A 30 4.33 -25.98 4.72
C LYS A 30 5.00 -25.40 5.98
N LYS A 31 6.34 -25.51 6.08
CA LYS A 31 7.13 -24.91 7.17
C LYS A 31 7.32 -23.39 7.01
N GLY A 32 6.95 -22.84 5.88
CA GLY A 32 7.00 -21.42 5.55
C GLY A 32 7.51 -21.17 4.13
N SER A 33 6.96 -20.15 3.46
CA SER A 33 7.35 -19.67 2.15
C SER A 33 7.20 -18.16 2.08
N MET A 34 7.43 -17.59 0.90
CA MET A 34 7.09 -16.18 0.65
C MET A 34 5.58 -16.02 0.50
N ASP A 35 5.04 -14.88 0.94
CA ASP A 35 3.63 -14.58 0.82
C ASP A 35 3.15 -14.69 -0.63
N ALA A 36 1.99 -15.32 -0.81
CA ALA A 36 1.36 -15.57 -2.11
C ALA A 36 2.20 -16.41 -3.08
N ALA A 37 3.20 -17.18 -2.61
CA ALA A 37 3.91 -18.12 -3.44
C ALA A 37 3.03 -19.36 -3.71
N LEU A 38 2.95 -19.77 -4.96
CA LEU A 38 2.34 -21.01 -5.39
C LEU A 38 3.36 -22.15 -5.27
N ASN A 39 3.03 -23.23 -4.57
CA ASN A 39 3.94 -24.35 -4.47
C ASN A 39 3.71 -25.35 -5.60
N ILE A 40 4.72 -25.53 -6.43
CA ILE A 40 4.81 -26.60 -7.43
C ILE A 40 6.19 -27.25 -7.29
N PRO A 41 6.31 -28.43 -6.68
CA PRO A 41 7.60 -29.11 -6.52
C PRO A 41 8.39 -29.22 -7.82
N GLU A 42 9.71 -29.05 -7.73
CA GLU A 42 10.62 -29.02 -8.88
C GLU A 42 10.42 -30.23 -9.81
N ASP A 43 10.37 -31.44 -9.26
CA ASP A 43 10.19 -32.67 -10.02
C ASP A 43 8.90 -32.68 -10.85
N LYS A 44 7.81 -32.18 -10.30
CA LYS A 44 6.50 -32.09 -10.96
C LYS A 44 6.47 -31.02 -12.05
N LEU A 45 7.07 -29.88 -11.77
CA LEU A 45 7.10 -28.75 -12.70
C LEU A 45 8.02 -29.06 -13.89
N VAL A 46 9.21 -29.63 -13.65
CA VAL A 46 10.16 -30.01 -14.71
C VAL A 46 9.59 -31.14 -15.57
N GLU A 47 9.04 -32.22 -14.96
CA GLU A 47 8.37 -33.30 -15.65
C GLU A 47 7.33 -32.82 -16.66
N TYR A 48 6.50 -31.86 -16.25
CA TYR A 48 5.49 -31.25 -17.11
C TYR A 48 6.09 -30.36 -18.21
N LEU A 49 7.08 -29.52 -17.90
CA LEU A 49 7.66 -28.60 -18.89
C LEU A 49 8.49 -29.28 -19.94
N GLU A 50 9.14 -30.39 -19.60
CA GLU A 50 9.94 -31.20 -20.56
C GLU A 50 9.07 -32.13 -21.42
N ASN A 51 7.88 -32.57 -20.93
CA ASN A 51 7.02 -33.52 -21.61
C ASN A 51 5.55 -33.10 -21.59
N PRO A 52 5.18 -31.94 -22.15
CA PRO A 52 3.82 -31.39 -22.04
C PRO A 52 2.75 -32.24 -22.76
N GLU A 53 3.12 -33.06 -23.70
CA GLU A 53 2.17 -33.88 -24.49
C GLU A 53 1.71 -35.16 -23.74
N GLU A 54 2.48 -35.62 -22.75
CA GLU A 54 2.13 -36.79 -21.92
C GLU A 54 1.32 -36.42 -20.68
N ALA A 55 1.23 -35.15 -20.34
CA ALA A 55 0.51 -34.68 -19.17
C ALA A 55 -0.99 -34.64 -19.46
N ASP A 56 -1.75 -35.55 -18.85
CA ASP A 56 -3.20 -35.67 -18.98
C ASP A 56 -3.89 -34.41 -18.48
N LEU A 57 -4.27 -33.51 -19.41
CA LEU A 57 -4.90 -32.20 -19.12
C LEU A 57 -6.34 -32.33 -18.57
N GLU A 58 -6.93 -33.52 -18.66
CA GLU A 58 -8.33 -33.74 -18.24
C GLU A 58 -8.46 -34.21 -16.79
N SER A 59 -7.42 -34.85 -16.22
CA SER A 59 -7.43 -35.34 -14.85
C SER A 59 -6.76 -34.37 -13.87
N GLY A 60 -7.34 -34.14 -12.71
CA GLY A 60 -6.77 -33.35 -11.62
C GLY A 60 -7.48 -32.04 -11.31
N THR A 61 -7.29 -31.56 -10.10
CA THR A 61 -7.88 -30.31 -9.56
C THR A 61 -6.90 -29.12 -9.73
N ILE A 62 -7.44 -27.92 -9.75
CA ILE A 62 -6.65 -26.72 -9.46
C ILE A 62 -6.59 -26.65 -7.94
N GLY A 63 -5.46 -26.97 -7.31
CA GLY A 63 -5.30 -26.88 -5.87
C GLY A 63 -5.75 -25.52 -5.31
N ASP A 64 -5.88 -25.41 -4.00
CA ASP A 64 -6.30 -24.16 -3.31
C ASP A 64 -5.21 -23.06 -3.30
N GLY A 65 -4.15 -23.22 -4.11
CA GLY A 65 -3.04 -22.26 -4.23
C GLY A 65 -2.04 -22.28 -3.06
N LYS A 66 -2.16 -23.27 -2.16
CA LYS A 66 -1.27 -23.48 -1.01
C LYS A 66 -0.21 -24.53 -1.30
N ALA A 67 0.08 -25.38 -0.33
CA ALA A 67 1.04 -26.47 -0.53
C ALA A 67 0.55 -27.47 -1.59
N TRP A 68 1.49 -28.01 -2.36
CA TRP A 68 1.21 -29.07 -3.33
C TRP A 68 0.50 -30.25 -2.70
N GLU A 69 -0.51 -30.78 -3.40
CA GLU A 69 -1.27 -31.98 -3.03
C GLU A 69 -1.25 -33.00 -4.19
N GLU A 70 -1.31 -34.29 -3.90
CA GLU A 70 -1.46 -35.31 -4.93
C GLU A 70 -2.77 -35.12 -5.71
N GLY A 71 -2.69 -35.26 -7.05
CA GLY A 71 -3.83 -35.06 -7.95
C GLY A 71 -4.00 -33.62 -8.45
N VAL A 72 -3.12 -32.70 -8.09
CA VAL A 72 -3.07 -31.36 -8.70
C VAL A 72 -2.47 -31.45 -10.10
N ASN A 73 -3.13 -30.83 -11.09
CA ASN A 73 -2.67 -30.80 -12.47
C ASN A 73 -1.82 -29.55 -12.72
N VAL A 74 -0.54 -29.73 -13.00
CA VAL A 74 0.44 -28.65 -13.25
C VAL A 74 0.04 -27.79 -14.44
N GLY A 75 -0.46 -28.39 -15.52
CA GLY A 75 -0.89 -27.68 -16.73
C GLY A 75 -2.02 -26.72 -16.46
N LYS A 76 -3.02 -27.11 -15.65
CA LYS A 76 -4.13 -26.23 -15.23
C LYS A 76 -3.63 -25.09 -14.34
N LEU A 77 -2.68 -25.37 -13.43
CA LEU A 77 -2.06 -24.32 -12.61
C LEU A 77 -1.30 -23.30 -13.47
N LEU A 78 -0.48 -23.76 -14.40
CA LEU A 78 0.28 -22.87 -15.29
C LEU A 78 -0.63 -22.09 -16.23
N ALA A 79 -1.71 -22.70 -16.73
CA ALA A 79 -2.69 -22.01 -17.56
C ALA A 79 -3.45 -20.87 -16.81
N ALA A 80 -3.54 -20.96 -15.48
CA ALA A 80 -4.13 -19.92 -14.64
C ALA A 80 -3.16 -18.76 -14.32
N ILE A 81 -1.86 -18.90 -14.60
CA ILE A 81 -0.87 -17.84 -14.38
C ILE A 81 -0.94 -16.81 -15.51
N PRO A 82 -1.14 -15.52 -15.22
CA PRO A 82 -1.16 -14.46 -16.23
C PRO A 82 0.19 -14.37 -16.97
N LYS A 83 0.20 -14.47 -18.29
CA LYS A 83 1.40 -14.36 -19.11
C LYS A 83 1.94 -12.94 -19.29
N ASP A 84 1.17 -11.95 -18.92
CA ASP A 84 1.52 -10.53 -18.96
C ASP A 84 2.25 -10.04 -17.69
N LYS A 85 2.48 -10.95 -16.73
CA LYS A 85 3.14 -10.64 -15.46
C LYS A 85 4.40 -11.50 -15.29
N PRO A 86 5.45 -10.94 -14.64
CA PRO A 86 6.66 -11.71 -14.37
C PRO A 86 6.39 -12.87 -13.40
N VAL A 87 7.01 -14.00 -13.69
CA VAL A 87 7.00 -15.22 -12.85
C VAL A 87 8.37 -15.37 -12.20
N TRP A 88 8.42 -15.37 -10.87
CA TRP A 88 9.65 -15.52 -10.10
C TRP A 88 9.71 -16.90 -9.46
N VAL A 89 10.74 -17.65 -9.81
CA VAL A 89 10.94 -19.01 -9.30
C VAL A 89 11.79 -18.97 -8.03
N LEU A 90 11.29 -19.59 -6.98
CA LEU A 90 11.93 -19.69 -5.67
C LEU A 90 12.32 -21.14 -5.37
N CYS A 91 13.59 -21.41 -5.19
CA CYS A 91 14.09 -22.68 -4.65
C CYS A 91 14.79 -22.46 -3.30
N HIS A 92 15.49 -23.44 -2.79
CA HIS A 92 16.18 -23.31 -1.50
C HIS A 92 17.33 -22.28 -1.50
N THR A 93 18.18 -22.29 -2.55
CA THR A 93 19.44 -21.52 -2.61
C THR A 93 19.59 -20.63 -3.85
N GLY A 94 18.64 -20.62 -4.76
CA GLY A 94 18.70 -19.85 -6.02
C GLY A 94 19.31 -20.60 -7.22
N ASN A 95 19.88 -21.79 -7.04
CA ASN A 95 20.55 -22.53 -8.14
C ASN A 95 19.55 -23.28 -9.04
N LYS A 96 18.65 -24.06 -8.44
CA LYS A 96 17.66 -24.85 -9.17
C LYS A 96 16.60 -23.98 -9.85
N SER A 97 16.26 -22.86 -9.24
CA SER A 97 15.30 -21.90 -9.78
C SER A 97 15.75 -21.23 -11.07
N LEU A 98 17.06 -21.16 -11.34
CA LEU A 98 17.57 -20.65 -12.63
C LEU A 98 17.16 -21.56 -13.77
N TYR A 99 17.40 -22.88 -13.63
CA TYR A 99 17.03 -23.85 -14.64
C TYR A 99 15.51 -23.90 -14.87
N VAL A 100 14.72 -23.93 -13.80
CA VAL A 100 13.26 -23.95 -13.93
C VAL A 100 12.73 -22.64 -14.55
N ALA A 101 13.37 -21.51 -14.27
CA ALA A 101 13.02 -20.24 -14.91
C ALA A 101 13.32 -20.25 -16.42
N GLU A 102 14.41 -20.92 -16.87
CA GLU A 102 14.69 -21.12 -18.29
C GLU A 102 13.59 -21.95 -18.98
N LEU A 103 13.17 -23.06 -18.40
CA LEU A 103 12.07 -23.86 -18.94
C LEU A 103 10.73 -23.08 -19.00
N LEU A 104 10.45 -22.24 -18.01
CA LEU A 104 9.24 -21.40 -18.02
C LEU A 104 9.33 -20.28 -19.07
N ASP A 105 10.51 -19.71 -19.28
CA ASP A 105 10.75 -18.69 -20.32
C ASP A 105 10.56 -19.31 -21.72
N ASP A 106 11.10 -20.52 -21.94
CA ASP A 106 10.87 -21.29 -23.17
C ASP A 106 9.39 -21.65 -23.39
N ALA A 107 8.62 -21.84 -22.30
CA ALA A 107 7.17 -22.05 -22.34
C ALA A 107 6.36 -20.75 -22.53
N GLY A 108 7.03 -19.60 -22.68
CA GLY A 108 6.43 -18.31 -23.00
C GLY A 108 5.96 -17.50 -21.79
N PHE A 109 6.53 -17.75 -20.62
CA PHE A 109 6.36 -16.89 -19.45
C PHE A 109 7.52 -15.88 -19.35
N ASP A 110 7.27 -14.69 -18.83
CA ASP A 110 8.34 -13.74 -18.45
C ASP A 110 8.96 -14.18 -17.12
N ALA A 111 9.79 -15.24 -17.16
CA ALA A 111 10.28 -15.94 -15.98
C ALA A 111 11.66 -15.45 -15.50
N GLY A 112 11.90 -15.53 -14.20
CA GLY A 112 13.18 -15.23 -13.57
C GLY A 112 13.38 -15.96 -12.25
N SER A 113 14.60 -15.91 -11.71
CA SER A 113 14.99 -16.62 -10.49
C SER A 113 15.20 -15.65 -9.32
N VAL A 114 14.82 -16.12 -8.10
CA VAL A 114 15.10 -15.38 -6.86
C VAL A 114 16.52 -15.68 -6.38
N GLU A 115 17.37 -14.66 -6.33
CA GLU A 115 18.77 -14.76 -5.89
C GLU A 115 18.88 -15.28 -4.45
N GLY A 116 19.69 -16.33 -4.28
CA GLY A 116 19.89 -16.97 -2.97
C GLY A 116 18.65 -17.71 -2.43
N GLY A 117 17.55 -17.75 -3.22
CA GLY A 117 16.35 -18.53 -2.94
C GLY A 117 15.69 -18.20 -1.59
N TYR A 118 14.94 -19.13 -1.04
CA TYR A 118 14.29 -19.03 0.27
C TYR A 118 15.27 -18.77 1.42
N ARG A 119 16.51 -19.22 1.30
CA ARG A 119 17.55 -18.96 2.30
C ARG A 119 17.89 -17.47 2.40
N SER A 120 17.90 -16.72 1.30
CA SER A 120 18.11 -15.27 1.33
C SER A 120 16.92 -14.54 1.97
N PHE A 121 15.71 -14.99 1.70
CA PHE A 121 14.51 -14.50 2.35
C PHE A 121 14.55 -14.74 3.87
N LEU A 122 14.88 -15.95 4.32
CA LEU A 122 15.04 -16.25 5.74
C LEU A 122 16.13 -15.43 6.41
N ARG A 123 17.30 -15.26 5.75
CA ARG A 123 18.36 -14.40 6.29
C ARG A 123 17.90 -12.96 6.49
N LEU A 124 17.15 -12.44 5.54
CA LEU A 124 16.59 -11.10 5.61
C LEU A 124 15.61 -10.97 6.77
N SER A 125 14.71 -11.94 6.94
CA SER A 125 13.74 -12.00 8.03
C SER A 125 14.44 -12.17 9.40
N LEU A 126 15.41 -13.07 9.49
CA LEU A 126 16.18 -13.34 10.71
C LEU A 126 17.13 -12.19 11.08
N SER A 127 17.70 -11.47 10.10
CA SER A 127 18.57 -10.33 10.41
C SER A 127 17.82 -9.22 11.16
N MET A 128 16.52 -9.13 10.96
CA MET A 128 15.65 -8.23 11.71
C MET A 128 15.33 -8.74 13.14
N MET A 129 15.35 -10.07 13.35
CA MET A 129 15.02 -10.70 14.64
C MET A 129 16.23 -10.79 15.60
N VAL A 130 17.46 -10.78 15.08
CA VAL A 130 18.71 -11.07 15.83
C VAL A 130 19.50 -9.81 16.16
N MET A 131 19.06 -8.61 15.77
CA MET A 131 19.74 -7.37 16.13
C MET A 131 19.69 -7.16 17.65
N ASN A 132 20.84 -6.89 18.25
CA ASN A 132 20.90 -6.48 19.67
C ASN A 132 20.34 -5.04 19.83
N GLU A 133 20.07 -4.63 21.07
CA GLU A 133 19.43 -3.31 21.34
C GLU A 133 20.27 -2.12 20.87
N GLU A 134 21.61 -2.23 20.91
CA GLU A 134 22.51 -1.18 20.42
C GLU A 134 22.44 -1.07 18.90
N GLU A 135 22.48 -2.18 18.17
CA GLU A 135 22.35 -2.21 16.72
C GLU A 135 20.99 -1.68 16.25
N VAL A 136 19.90 -2.04 16.93
CA VAL A 136 18.57 -1.49 16.66
C VAL A 136 18.57 0.03 16.83
N THR A 137 19.15 0.51 17.96
CA THR A 137 19.21 1.94 18.26
C THR A 137 20.01 2.71 17.21
N GLU A 138 21.18 2.22 16.81
CA GLU A 138 22.01 2.85 15.77
C GLU A 138 21.30 2.86 14.43
N ARG A 139 20.62 1.79 14.05
CA ARG A 139 19.85 1.70 12.82
C ARG A 139 18.65 2.65 12.83
N THR A 140 17.93 2.74 13.96
CA THR A 140 16.83 3.71 14.14
C THR A 140 17.35 5.13 13.89
N LYS A 141 18.45 5.54 14.52
CA LYS A 141 19.07 6.86 14.34
C LYS A 141 19.49 7.10 12.87
N ALA A 142 20.03 6.08 12.19
CA ALA A 142 20.42 6.20 10.78
C ALA A 142 19.20 6.42 9.89
N ILE A 143 18.08 5.72 10.14
CA ILE A 143 16.82 5.89 9.42
C ILE A 143 16.25 7.30 9.64
N GLU A 144 16.19 7.77 10.89
CA GLU A 144 15.77 9.14 11.25
C GLU A 144 16.61 10.19 10.54
N ARG A 145 17.94 10.05 10.64
CA ARG A 145 18.87 10.96 9.99
C ARG A 145 18.67 11.01 8.47
N SER A 146 18.33 9.90 7.83
CA SER A 146 18.08 9.84 6.39
C SER A 146 16.94 10.78 5.97
N ILE A 147 15.88 10.92 6.79
CA ILE A 147 14.72 11.78 6.54
C ILE A 147 15.16 13.26 6.47
N ILE A 148 15.92 13.71 7.47
CA ILE A 148 16.31 15.13 7.61
C ILE A 148 17.57 15.52 6.80
N THR A 149 18.27 14.53 6.23
CA THR A 149 19.46 14.77 5.37
C THR A 149 19.17 14.42 3.92
N LYS A 150 19.27 13.15 3.54
CA LYS A 150 19.13 12.67 2.15
C LYS A 150 17.74 12.99 1.57
N TYR A 151 16.68 12.76 2.33
CA TYR A 151 15.29 12.98 1.91
C TYR A 151 14.73 14.33 2.38
N ARG A 152 15.60 15.26 2.80
CA ARG A 152 15.18 16.57 3.30
C ARG A 152 14.34 17.36 2.31
N LYS A 153 14.69 17.36 1.03
CA LYS A 153 13.97 18.14 0.00
C LYS A 153 12.70 17.44 -0.45
N SER A 154 12.79 16.14 -0.67
CA SER A 154 11.71 15.34 -1.27
C SER A 154 10.63 14.90 -0.27
N ILE A 155 11.01 14.63 1.00
CA ILE A 155 10.07 14.20 2.04
C ILE A 155 9.90 15.29 3.10
N TRP A 156 10.95 15.60 3.86
CA TRP A 156 10.81 16.44 5.06
C TRP A 156 10.22 17.82 4.78
N ARG A 157 10.75 18.53 3.79
CA ARG A 157 10.24 19.87 3.44
C ARG A 157 8.82 19.85 2.88
N ARG A 158 8.45 18.81 2.13
CA ARG A 158 7.09 18.65 1.62
C ARG A 158 6.12 18.34 2.74
N PHE A 159 6.52 17.45 3.66
CA PHE A 159 5.74 17.15 4.85
C PHE A 159 5.51 18.40 5.71
N THR A 160 6.57 19.10 6.11
CA THR A 160 6.46 20.31 6.94
C THR A 160 5.69 21.42 6.23
N LYS A 161 5.86 21.58 4.91
CA LYS A 161 5.06 22.51 4.11
C LYS A 161 3.58 22.15 4.15
N GLY A 162 3.21 20.88 3.94
CA GLY A 162 1.82 20.44 4.02
C GLY A 162 1.20 20.64 5.40
N VAL A 163 1.94 20.32 6.45
CA VAL A 163 1.49 20.56 7.85
C VAL A 163 1.23 22.05 8.08
N HIS A 164 2.09 22.93 7.60
CA HIS A 164 1.98 24.37 7.75
C HIS A 164 0.86 24.97 6.88
N ASP A 165 0.89 24.72 5.57
CA ASP A 165 -0.02 25.35 4.61
C ASP A 165 -1.50 25.01 4.86
N TYR A 166 -1.75 23.81 5.37
CA TYR A 166 -3.10 23.36 5.71
C TYR A 166 -3.43 23.47 7.21
N GLU A 167 -2.53 24.02 8.01
CA GLU A 167 -2.70 24.20 9.47
C GLU A 167 -3.16 22.88 10.13
N LEU A 168 -2.43 21.79 9.88
CA LEU A 168 -2.87 20.46 10.31
C LEU A 168 -2.67 20.24 11.81
N ILE A 169 -1.67 20.89 12.41
CA ILE A 169 -1.27 20.70 13.80
C ILE A 169 -1.24 22.05 14.50
N LYS A 170 -1.87 22.11 15.69
CA LYS A 170 -1.93 23.30 16.56
C LYS A 170 -1.31 22.99 17.92
N GLU A 171 -1.00 24.06 18.66
CA GLU A 171 -0.53 23.95 20.04
C GLU A 171 -1.55 23.21 20.91
N GLY A 172 -1.08 22.22 21.67
CA GLY A 172 -1.91 21.43 22.57
C GLY A 172 -2.70 20.29 21.90
N ASP A 173 -2.53 20.05 20.58
CA ASP A 173 -3.16 18.89 19.93
C ASP A 173 -2.63 17.57 20.50
N LYS A 174 -3.50 16.59 20.64
CA LYS A 174 -3.15 15.20 20.91
C LYS A 174 -3.60 14.34 19.74
N ILE A 175 -2.62 13.80 19.00
CA ILE A 175 -2.85 13.19 17.68
C ILE A 175 -2.69 11.68 17.75
N ALA A 176 -3.73 10.95 17.39
CA ALA A 176 -3.67 9.51 17.17
C ALA A 176 -3.12 9.21 15.78
N VAL A 177 -1.91 8.68 15.68
CA VAL A 177 -1.25 8.28 14.44
C VAL A 177 -1.69 6.87 14.10
N CYS A 178 -2.50 6.71 13.06
CA CYS A 178 -3.05 5.42 12.67
C CYS A 178 -2.05 4.62 11.82
N ILE A 179 -1.54 3.54 12.38
CA ILE A 179 -0.55 2.66 11.77
C ILE A 179 -1.23 1.43 11.20
N SER A 180 -1.12 1.24 9.88
CA SER A 180 -1.61 0.07 9.17
C SER A 180 -0.56 -1.02 8.95
N GLY A 181 0.70 -0.75 9.31
CA GLY A 181 1.85 -1.60 9.02
C GLY A 181 2.49 -1.39 7.65
N GLY A 182 1.86 -0.63 6.76
CA GLY A 182 2.41 -0.27 5.46
C GLY A 182 3.43 0.87 5.52
N LYS A 183 4.24 1.01 4.46
CA LYS A 183 5.32 2.00 4.31
C LYS A 183 4.88 3.43 4.64
N ASP A 184 3.67 3.80 4.21
CA ASP A 184 3.16 5.17 4.31
C ASP A 184 2.85 5.54 5.76
N SER A 185 2.15 4.66 6.47
CA SER A 185 1.80 4.88 7.88
C SER A 185 3.02 4.88 8.81
N MET A 186 4.01 4.03 8.52
CA MET A 186 5.25 3.97 9.29
C MET A 186 6.15 5.20 9.06
N LEU A 187 6.28 5.65 7.80
CA LEU A 187 6.99 6.90 7.52
C LEU A 187 6.27 8.10 8.16
N MET A 188 4.93 8.17 8.07
CA MET A 188 4.15 9.22 8.72
C MET A 188 4.42 9.29 10.23
N ALA A 189 4.48 8.13 10.89
CA ALA A 189 4.79 8.05 12.31
C ALA A 189 6.18 8.66 12.62
N LYS A 190 7.19 8.32 11.82
CA LYS A 190 8.54 8.88 11.98
C LYS A 190 8.59 10.38 11.71
N LEU A 191 7.93 10.86 10.67
CA LEU A 191 7.86 12.29 10.35
C LEU A 191 7.20 13.09 11.48
N LEU A 192 6.15 12.57 12.10
CA LEU A 192 5.48 13.21 13.23
C LEU A 192 6.33 13.18 14.49
N GLN A 193 7.07 12.10 14.77
CA GLN A 193 8.05 12.05 15.87
C GLN A 193 9.15 13.11 15.68
N GLU A 194 9.74 13.20 14.49
CA GLU A 194 10.75 14.23 14.16
C GLU A 194 10.19 15.64 14.32
N LEU A 195 8.95 15.86 13.88
CA LEU A 195 8.30 17.17 14.02
C LEU A 195 8.01 17.51 15.49
N GLN A 196 7.62 16.53 16.32
CA GLN A 196 7.39 16.72 17.75
C GLN A 196 8.68 17.08 18.49
N LEU A 197 9.79 16.41 18.14
CA LEU A 197 11.09 16.64 18.79
C LEU A 197 11.71 17.99 18.43
N HIS A 198 11.61 18.40 17.17
CA HIS A 198 12.32 19.55 16.61
C HIS A 198 11.41 20.72 16.23
N GLY A 199 10.09 20.53 16.26
CA GLY A 199 9.10 21.56 15.94
C GLY A 199 8.94 22.61 17.03
N LYS A 200 8.42 23.79 16.64
CA LYS A 200 8.12 24.87 17.59
C LYS A 200 6.78 24.69 18.28
N VAL A 201 5.83 24.04 17.61
CA VAL A 201 4.49 23.76 18.12
C VAL A 201 4.57 22.53 19.03
N LYS A 202 3.99 22.61 20.23
CA LYS A 202 3.94 21.48 21.17
C LYS A 202 2.63 20.72 21.00
N PHE A 203 2.73 19.42 20.79
CA PHE A 203 1.62 18.48 20.62
C PHE A 203 2.02 17.10 21.09
N ASP A 204 1.05 16.25 21.39
CA ASP A 204 1.25 14.88 21.82
C ASP A 204 0.92 13.89 20.73
N LEU A 205 1.61 12.74 20.74
CA LEU A 205 1.41 11.64 19.80
C LEU A 205 1.01 10.36 20.53
N VAL A 206 0.04 9.66 19.96
CA VAL A 206 -0.35 8.31 20.33
C VAL A 206 -0.34 7.46 19.06
N PHE A 207 0.42 6.37 19.02
CA PHE A 207 0.54 5.52 17.83
C PHE A 207 -0.41 4.34 17.96
N LEU A 208 -1.47 4.32 17.15
CA LEU A 208 -2.51 3.29 17.19
C LEU A 208 -2.30 2.25 16.11
N VAL A 209 -2.27 1.00 16.52
CA VAL A 209 -2.30 -0.17 15.65
C VAL A 209 -3.53 -0.99 15.95
N MET A 210 -4.42 -1.13 14.98
CA MET A 210 -5.56 -2.02 15.09
C MET A 210 -5.18 -3.39 14.52
N ASN A 211 -5.36 -4.44 15.31
CA ASN A 211 -5.27 -5.82 14.85
C ASN A 211 -6.68 -6.34 14.48
N PRO A 212 -7.05 -6.41 13.21
CA PRO A 212 -8.36 -6.93 12.79
C PRO A 212 -8.37 -8.45 12.64
N GLY A 213 -7.37 -9.15 13.16
CA GLY A 213 -7.12 -10.58 13.00
C GLY A 213 -6.11 -10.89 11.89
N TYR A 214 -5.01 -10.16 11.84
CA TYR A 214 -3.89 -10.48 10.93
C TYR A 214 -3.37 -11.90 11.18
N ASN A 215 -2.79 -12.51 10.12
CA ASN A 215 -1.97 -13.70 10.32
C ASN A 215 -0.73 -13.35 11.16
N GLU A 216 -0.13 -14.37 11.76
CA GLU A 216 1.00 -14.20 12.69
C GLU A 216 2.22 -13.55 12.00
N ASP A 217 2.49 -13.89 10.75
CA ASP A 217 3.62 -13.36 9.98
C ASP A 217 3.47 -11.86 9.73
N ASN A 218 2.32 -11.42 9.23
CA ASN A 218 2.04 -10.00 9.01
C ASN A 218 2.05 -9.22 10.33
N TRP A 219 1.55 -9.82 11.39
CA TRP A 219 1.56 -9.21 12.71
C TRP A 219 2.99 -9.01 13.23
N ASN A 220 3.83 -10.04 13.12
CA ASN A 220 5.24 -9.96 13.49
C ASN A 220 6.01 -8.92 12.67
N ILE A 221 5.73 -8.78 11.38
CA ILE A 221 6.33 -7.72 10.55
C ILE A 221 5.97 -6.33 11.09
N ILE A 222 4.72 -6.10 11.48
CA ILE A 222 4.29 -4.81 12.06
C ILE A 222 5.04 -4.51 13.36
N LEU A 223 5.09 -5.48 14.29
CA LEU A 223 5.75 -5.35 15.58
C LEU A 223 7.25 -5.10 15.41
N ASN A 224 7.92 -5.87 14.56
CA ASN A 224 9.35 -5.74 14.30
C ASN A 224 9.68 -4.38 13.65
N ASN A 225 8.89 -3.91 12.70
CA ASN A 225 9.06 -2.58 12.12
C ASN A 225 8.82 -1.47 13.14
N ALA A 226 7.81 -1.59 14.00
CA ALA A 226 7.58 -0.62 15.07
C ALA A 226 8.78 -0.55 16.02
N LYS A 227 9.33 -1.71 16.42
CA LYS A 227 10.54 -1.79 17.25
C LYS A 227 11.75 -1.18 16.55
N LEU A 228 12.02 -1.57 15.29
CA LEU A 228 13.13 -1.07 14.47
C LEU A 228 13.06 0.44 14.25
N LEU A 229 11.86 0.99 14.09
CA LEU A 229 11.65 2.43 13.87
C LEU A 229 11.51 3.22 15.20
N GLY A 230 11.58 2.56 16.35
CA GLY A 230 11.41 3.21 17.66
C GLY A 230 10.03 3.86 17.83
N ILE A 231 8.96 3.22 17.31
CA ILE A 231 7.60 3.71 17.41
C ILE A 231 6.89 3.00 18.58
N PRO A 232 6.51 3.71 19.65
CA PRO A 232 5.81 3.12 20.79
C PRO A 232 4.32 2.91 20.45
N ILE A 233 3.99 1.73 19.91
CA ILE A 233 2.64 1.43 19.44
C ILE A 233 1.68 1.04 20.59
N ASN A 234 0.46 1.54 20.52
CA ASN A 234 -0.70 1.08 21.27
C ASN A 234 -1.53 0.16 20.40
N VAL A 235 -1.59 -1.11 20.78
CA VAL A 235 -2.31 -2.14 20.05
C VAL A 235 -3.70 -2.32 20.63
N PHE A 236 -4.70 -2.44 19.78
CA PHE A 236 -6.04 -2.90 20.15
C PHE A 236 -6.58 -3.88 19.12
N GLU A 237 -7.41 -4.81 19.56
CA GLU A 237 -7.99 -5.85 18.73
C GLU A 237 -9.39 -5.47 18.23
N SER A 238 -9.79 -6.04 17.11
CA SER A 238 -11.15 -5.91 16.58
C SER A 238 -11.52 -7.13 15.76
N ASP A 239 -12.80 -7.50 15.80
CA ASP A 239 -13.35 -8.65 15.07
C ASP A 239 -13.80 -8.32 13.63
N ILE A 240 -13.27 -7.25 13.05
CA ILE A 240 -13.72 -6.73 11.74
C ILE A 240 -13.62 -7.81 10.66
N PHE A 241 -12.53 -8.57 10.60
CA PHE A 241 -12.37 -9.58 9.57
C PHE A 241 -13.40 -10.71 9.67
N ASN A 242 -13.79 -11.08 10.89
CA ASN A 242 -14.83 -12.09 11.10
C ASN A 242 -16.20 -11.54 10.69
N ILE A 243 -16.52 -10.29 11.06
CA ILE A 243 -17.80 -9.63 10.71
C ILE A 243 -17.94 -9.42 9.19
N VAL A 244 -16.86 -9.06 8.51
CA VAL A 244 -16.87 -8.75 7.07
C VAL A 244 -16.81 -10.01 6.22
N ALA A 245 -16.36 -11.15 6.76
CA ALA A 245 -16.27 -12.43 6.05
C ALA A 245 -17.64 -12.91 5.54
N ASP A 246 -18.71 -12.62 6.27
CA ASP A 246 -20.08 -13.06 5.98
C ASP A 246 -20.88 -12.07 5.11
N VAL A 247 -20.21 -11.03 4.56
CA VAL A 247 -20.89 -9.97 3.78
C VAL A 247 -20.61 -10.10 2.30
N ASP A 248 -21.64 -10.41 1.50
CA ASP A 248 -21.53 -10.60 0.04
C ASP A 248 -21.36 -9.31 -0.74
N LYS A 249 -21.88 -8.16 -0.25
CA LYS A 249 -21.85 -6.88 -0.98
C LYS A 249 -20.82 -5.92 -0.40
N SER A 250 -19.78 -5.59 -1.21
CA SER A 250 -18.79 -4.56 -0.91
C SER A 250 -18.08 -4.74 0.44
N PRO A 251 -17.48 -5.91 0.76
CA PRO A 251 -16.83 -6.18 2.04
C PRO A 251 -15.72 -5.16 2.35
N CYS A 252 -14.98 -4.70 1.34
CA CYS A 252 -13.89 -3.72 1.51
C CYS A 252 -14.40 -2.34 1.95
N TYR A 253 -15.55 -1.89 1.44
CA TYR A 253 -16.14 -0.62 1.86
C TYR A 253 -16.59 -0.69 3.33
N LEU A 254 -17.25 -1.78 3.72
CA LEU A 254 -17.69 -2.00 5.09
C LEU A 254 -16.49 -2.09 6.04
N CYS A 255 -15.47 -2.87 5.67
CA CYS A 255 -14.23 -2.99 6.43
C CYS A 255 -13.56 -1.61 6.65
N ALA A 256 -13.42 -0.81 5.60
CA ALA A 256 -12.82 0.53 5.70
C ALA A 256 -13.64 1.47 6.59
N ARG A 257 -14.97 1.37 6.52
CA ARG A 257 -15.89 2.16 7.36
C ARG A 257 -15.80 1.75 8.84
N MET A 258 -15.82 0.44 9.12
CA MET A 258 -15.69 -0.08 10.48
C MET A 258 -14.33 0.26 11.09
N ARG A 259 -13.24 0.02 10.33
CA ARG A 259 -11.89 0.39 10.77
C ARG A 259 -11.81 1.85 11.21
N ARG A 260 -12.38 2.73 10.42
CA ARG A 260 -12.41 4.16 10.75
C ARG A 260 -13.19 4.42 12.04
N GLY A 261 -14.34 3.81 12.22
CA GLY A 261 -15.13 3.93 13.45
C GLY A 261 -14.35 3.51 14.69
N TYR A 262 -13.72 2.34 14.67
CA TYR A 262 -12.89 1.84 15.77
C TYR A 262 -11.70 2.75 16.09
N LEU A 263 -10.99 3.22 15.04
CA LEU A 263 -9.87 4.14 15.21
C LEU A 263 -10.30 5.46 15.88
N TYR A 264 -11.42 6.03 15.48
CA TYR A 264 -11.95 7.24 16.10
C TYR A 264 -12.37 7.02 17.56
N SER A 265 -13.06 5.91 17.85
CA SER A 265 -13.49 5.58 19.21
C SER A 265 -12.29 5.46 20.14
N HIS A 266 -11.31 4.64 19.74
CA HIS A 266 -10.11 4.42 20.55
C HIS A 266 -9.25 5.69 20.71
N ALA A 267 -9.11 6.48 19.65
CA ALA A 267 -8.41 7.76 19.73
C ALA A 267 -9.09 8.70 20.75
N LYS A 268 -10.43 8.75 20.73
CA LYS A 268 -11.21 9.59 21.66
C LYS A 268 -11.08 9.10 23.10
N GLU A 269 -11.13 7.80 23.34
CA GLU A 269 -10.89 7.18 24.66
C GLU A 269 -9.52 7.54 25.24
N LEU A 270 -8.50 7.65 24.38
CA LEU A 270 -7.15 8.06 24.75
C LEU A 270 -6.99 9.60 24.86
N GLY A 271 -8.08 10.35 24.73
CA GLY A 271 -8.10 11.81 24.84
C GLY A 271 -7.49 12.54 23.64
N CYS A 272 -7.39 11.89 22.48
CA CYS A 272 -6.94 12.53 21.25
C CYS A 272 -8.05 13.38 20.65
N ASN A 273 -7.69 14.54 20.09
CA ASN A 273 -8.60 15.41 19.33
C ASN A 273 -8.39 15.27 17.81
N LYS A 274 -7.34 14.56 17.38
CA LYS A 274 -7.05 14.34 15.96
C LYS A 274 -6.68 12.88 15.68
N ILE A 275 -7.00 12.44 14.44
CA ILE A 275 -6.43 11.22 13.87
C ILE A 275 -5.62 11.56 12.62
N ALA A 276 -4.42 11.00 12.50
CA ALA A 276 -3.55 11.14 11.35
C ALA A 276 -3.57 9.88 10.49
N LEU A 277 -3.83 10.03 9.19
CA LEU A 277 -3.84 8.96 8.21
C LEU A 277 -2.73 9.13 7.18
N GLY A 278 -2.09 8.01 6.80
CA GLY A 278 -0.92 7.96 5.92
C GLY A 278 -1.19 8.16 4.42
N HIS A 279 -2.21 8.96 4.05
CA HIS A 279 -2.44 9.30 2.65
C HIS A 279 -1.41 10.33 2.17
N HIS A 280 -0.98 10.16 0.93
CA HIS A 280 0.08 10.95 0.32
C HIS A 280 -0.39 11.67 -0.97
N PHE A 281 0.48 12.44 -1.60
CA PHE A 281 0.19 13.27 -2.77
C PHE A 281 -0.45 12.48 -3.92
N ASP A 282 0.06 11.28 -4.22
CA ASP A 282 -0.46 10.47 -5.33
C ASP A 282 -1.91 10.00 -5.05
N ASP A 283 -2.25 9.67 -3.78
CA ASP A 283 -3.64 9.37 -3.40
C ASP A 283 -4.60 10.54 -3.68
N VAL A 284 -4.11 11.78 -3.50
CA VAL A 284 -4.90 12.99 -3.74
C VAL A 284 -5.21 13.15 -5.23
N ILE A 285 -4.20 13.06 -6.09
CA ILE A 285 -4.40 13.22 -7.54
C ILE A 285 -5.18 12.05 -8.15
N GLU A 286 -4.97 10.82 -7.68
CA GLU A 286 -5.77 9.65 -8.04
C GLU A 286 -7.25 9.86 -7.68
N THR A 287 -7.53 10.33 -6.45
CA THR A 287 -8.90 10.59 -5.99
C THR A 287 -9.56 11.70 -6.80
N THR A 288 -8.82 12.74 -7.17
CA THR A 288 -9.31 13.83 -8.01
C THR A 288 -9.76 13.29 -9.39
N LEU A 289 -8.90 12.51 -10.05
CA LEU A 289 -9.25 11.91 -11.34
C LEU A 289 -10.40 10.89 -11.25
N MET A 290 -10.44 10.10 -10.17
CA MET A 290 -11.57 9.19 -9.92
C MET A 290 -12.90 9.95 -9.78
N GLY A 291 -12.89 11.09 -9.08
CA GLY A 291 -14.07 11.98 -8.99
C GLY A 291 -14.53 12.45 -10.35
N MET A 292 -13.61 12.95 -11.17
CA MET A 292 -13.91 13.47 -12.50
C MET A 292 -14.39 12.38 -13.48
N LEU A 293 -13.65 11.26 -13.56
CA LEU A 293 -13.86 10.25 -14.61
C LEU A 293 -14.98 9.24 -14.29
N TYR A 294 -15.18 8.92 -13.01
CA TYR A 294 -16.17 7.90 -12.61
C TYR A 294 -17.39 8.44 -11.87
N SER A 295 -17.30 9.68 -11.33
CA SER A 295 -18.41 10.26 -10.58
C SER A 295 -18.95 11.55 -11.19
N GLY A 296 -18.29 12.09 -12.25
CA GLY A 296 -18.67 13.35 -12.87
C GLY A 296 -18.58 14.55 -11.93
N LYS A 297 -17.67 14.51 -10.95
CA LYS A 297 -17.51 15.53 -9.93
C LYS A 297 -16.08 16.02 -9.81
N VAL A 298 -15.90 17.33 -9.67
CA VAL A 298 -14.61 17.91 -9.33
C VAL A 298 -14.50 17.97 -7.81
N GLU A 299 -14.00 16.90 -7.23
CA GLU A 299 -13.78 16.76 -5.80
C GLU A 299 -12.46 16.05 -5.50
N THR A 300 -11.87 16.27 -4.34
CA THR A 300 -10.60 15.66 -3.94
C THR A 300 -10.64 15.18 -2.50
N MET A 301 -9.57 14.50 -2.11
CA MET A 301 -9.32 14.12 -0.74
C MET A 301 -8.87 15.37 0.05
N MET A 302 -9.63 15.81 1.03
CA MET A 302 -9.29 17.00 1.82
C MET A 302 -8.11 16.75 2.75
N PRO A 303 -7.18 17.72 2.92
CA PRO A 303 -6.02 17.58 3.82
C PRO A 303 -6.42 17.45 5.29
N LYS A 304 -7.53 18.07 5.69
CA LYS A 304 -8.15 17.90 7.02
C LYS A 304 -9.67 17.99 6.92
N LEU A 305 -10.37 17.32 7.85
CA LEU A 305 -11.82 17.41 7.99
C LEU A 305 -12.28 17.13 9.42
N HIS A 306 -13.32 17.83 9.84
CA HIS A 306 -14.02 17.49 11.08
C HIS A 306 -14.80 16.19 10.93
N SER A 307 -14.77 15.36 11.96
CA SER A 307 -15.58 14.15 11.99
C SER A 307 -17.06 14.50 12.16
N LYS A 308 -17.91 13.94 11.30
CA LYS A 308 -19.37 14.11 11.45
C LYS A 308 -19.96 13.25 12.58
N ASN A 309 -19.32 12.13 12.92
CA ASN A 309 -19.83 11.14 13.87
C ASN A 309 -19.13 11.20 15.24
N PHE A 310 -17.99 11.88 15.34
CA PHE A 310 -17.19 11.99 16.56
C PHE A 310 -16.93 13.47 16.83
N GLU A 311 -17.80 14.08 17.61
CA GLU A 311 -17.71 15.50 17.95
C GLU A 311 -16.37 15.85 18.59
N GLY A 312 -15.78 16.97 18.17
CA GLY A 312 -14.46 17.44 18.62
C GLY A 312 -13.28 16.72 17.98
N MET A 313 -13.49 15.72 17.12
CA MET A 313 -12.43 15.00 16.42
C MET A 313 -12.19 15.54 15.01
N GLU A 314 -10.92 15.67 14.63
CA GLU A 314 -10.49 16.06 13.29
C GLU A 314 -9.61 14.96 12.66
N LEU A 315 -9.80 14.72 11.37
CA LEU A 315 -8.91 13.87 10.57
C LEU A 315 -7.89 14.75 9.86
N ILE A 316 -6.63 14.37 9.90
CA ILE A 316 -5.55 15.06 9.18
C ILE A 316 -4.76 14.09 8.30
N ARG A 317 -4.15 14.61 7.23
CA ARG A 317 -3.29 13.88 6.29
C ARG A 317 -1.93 14.57 6.16
N PRO A 318 -1.01 14.30 7.11
CA PRO A 318 0.25 15.04 7.19
C PRO A 318 1.15 14.89 5.96
N MET A 319 1.06 13.76 5.25
CA MET A 319 1.85 13.50 4.05
C MET A 319 1.20 13.98 2.74
N TYR A 320 0.20 14.87 2.80
CA TYR A 320 -0.59 15.34 1.67
C TYR A 320 0.24 15.85 0.47
N MET A 321 1.43 16.37 0.70
CA MET A 321 2.35 16.86 -0.33
C MET A 321 3.54 15.95 -0.61
N VAL A 322 3.67 14.81 0.08
CA VAL A 322 4.76 13.84 -0.09
C VAL A 322 4.41 12.86 -1.19
N ARG A 323 5.32 12.61 -2.14
CA ARG A 323 5.09 11.70 -3.27
C ARG A 323 5.36 10.25 -2.90
N GLU A 324 4.58 9.33 -3.45
CA GLU A 324 4.75 7.89 -3.24
C GLU A 324 6.13 7.40 -3.69
N ALA A 325 6.65 7.93 -4.79
CA ALA A 325 7.98 7.60 -5.30
C ALA A 325 9.09 7.92 -4.28
N ASP A 326 8.98 9.05 -3.57
CA ASP A 326 9.95 9.45 -2.54
C ASP A 326 9.83 8.54 -1.29
N ILE A 327 8.62 8.11 -0.94
CA ILE A 327 8.38 7.15 0.16
C ILE A 327 9.02 5.80 -0.18
N LYS A 328 8.83 5.31 -1.40
CA LYS A 328 9.46 4.06 -1.90
C LYS A 328 10.97 4.17 -1.88
N ALA A 329 11.53 5.27 -2.39
CA ALA A 329 12.97 5.51 -2.40
C ALA A 329 13.56 5.54 -0.97
N TRP A 330 12.86 6.15 0.00
CA TRP A 330 13.27 6.14 1.40
C TRP A 330 13.23 4.74 2.01
N ARG A 331 12.18 3.97 1.75
CA ARG A 331 12.05 2.56 2.17
C ARG A 331 13.24 1.73 1.66
N ASP A 332 13.51 1.83 0.35
CA ASP A 332 14.53 1.02 -0.33
C ASP A 332 15.94 1.39 0.14
N TYR A 333 16.21 2.68 0.29
CA TYR A 333 17.50 3.17 0.83
C TYR A 333 17.79 2.67 2.24
N ASN A 334 16.77 2.56 3.07
CA ASN A 334 16.90 2.07 4.44
C ASN A 334 16.69 0.55 4.56
N HIS A 335 16.54 -0.17 3.45
CA HIS A 335 16.27 -1.61 3.41
C HIS A 335 15.13 -2.03 4.35
N LEU A 336 14.02 -1.28 4.31
CA LEU A 336 12.85 -1.53 5.13
C LEU A 336 11.82 -2.40 4.39
N HIS A 337 11.21 -3.31 5.11
CA HIS A 337 10.20 -4.22 4.58
C HIS A 337 8.90 -4.01 5.34
N PHE A 338 7.85 -3.68 4.61
CA PHE A 338 6.53 -3.41 5.17
C PHE A 338 5.49 -4.33 4.55
N ILE A 339 4.45 -4.62 5.29
CA ILE A 339 3.29 -5.32 4.73
C ILE A 339 2.69 -4.48 3.60
N GLN A 340 2.30 -5.14 2.52
CA GLN A 340 1.66 -4.48 1.38
C GLN A 340 0.13 -4.54 1.47
N CYS A 341 -0.41 -5.72 1.76
CA CYS A 341 -1.81 -5.92 2.05
C CYS A 341 -1.94 -7.00 3.13
N ALA A 342 -2.53 -6.64 4.26
CA ALA A 342 -2.74 -7.54 5.38
C ALA A 342 -4.16 -8.10 5.43
N CYS A 343 -4.92 -7.99 4.35
CA CYS A 343 -6.29 -8.46 4.28
C CYS A 343 -6.33 -9.97 4.01
N ARG A 344 -7.09 -10.75 4.79
CA ARG A 344 -7.35 -12.18 4.52
C ARG A 344 -8.12 -12.42 3.21
N PHE A 345 -8.70 -11.36 2.65
CA PHE A 345 -9.51 -11.40 1.43
C PHE A 345 -8.76 -10.91 0.19
N THR A 346 -7.42 -10.91 0.20
CA THR A 346 -6.58 -10.42 -0.92
C THR A 346 -6.93 -11.08 -2.25
N GLU A 347 -7.29 -12.35 -2.22
CA GLU A 347 -7.69 -13.12 -3.41
C GLU A 347 -9.07 -12.74 -3.97
N ARG A 348 -9.95 -12.12 -3.15
CA ARG A 348 -11.31 -11.69 -3.52
C ARG A 348 -11.50 -10.18 -3.46
N CYS A 349 -10.48 -9.44 -3.09
CA CYS A 349 -10.60 -8.01 -2.84
C CYS A 349 -10.55 -7.23 -4.16
N ALA A 350 -11.68 -6.68 -4.57
CA ALA A 350 -11.79 -5.74 -5.71
C ALA A 350 -10.89 -4.49 -5.58
N THR A 351 -10.35 -4.23 -4.40
CA THR A 351 -9.45 -3.10 -4.12
C THR A 351 -7.97 -3.48 -4.20
N CYS A 352 -7.65 -4.79 -4.11
CA CYS A 352 -6.28 -5.30 -4.06
C CYS A 352 -5.92 -6.18 -5.28
N GLY A 353 -6.78 -6.28 -6.30
CA GLY A 353 -6.46 -6.96 -7.57
C GLY A 353 -7.16 -8.30 -7.77
N GLY A 354 -8.46 -8.40 -7.55
CA GLY A 354 -9.26 -9.42 -8.27
C GLY A 354 -9.16 -9.17 -9.78
N GLU A 355 -9.52 -10.14 -10.61
CA GLU A 355 -9.37 -10.25 -12.08
C GLU A 355 -9.58 -8.98 -12.94
N LYS A 356 -10.06 -7.90 -12.36
CA LYS A 356 -10.08 -6.54 -12.94
C LYS A 356 -9.46 -5.61 -11.90
N GLY A 357 -8.33 -5.02 -12.18
CA GLY A 357 -7.64 -4.02 -11.36
C GLY A 357 -8.60 -2.98 -10.76
N SER A 358 -8.28 -2.43 -9.60
CA SER A 358 -9.14 -1.43 -8.97
C SER A 358 -9.18 -0.16 -9.82
N LYS A 359 -10.29 0.60 -9.79
CA LYS A 359 -10.36 1.93 -10.42
C LYS A 359 -9.20 2.85 -10.05
N ARG A 360 -8.60 2.63 -8.88
CA ARG A 360 -7.42 3.37 -8.45
C ARG A 360 -6.16 2.92 -9.19
N ASP A 361 -6.02 1.64 -9.52
CA ASP A 361 -4.90 1.15 -10.30
C ASP A 361 -4.99 1.66 -11.76
N GLU A 362 -6.18 1.70 -12.33
CA GLU A 362 -6.41 2.35 -13.65
C GLU A 362 -5.98 3.82 -13.63
N MET A 363 -6.25 4.56 -12.53
CA MET A 363 -5.79 5.94 -12.39
C MET A 363 -4.27 6.06 -12.24
N LYS A 364 -3.63 5.12 -11.56
CA LYS A 364 -2.16 5.07 -11.48
C LYS A 364 -1.51 4.85 -12.83
N GLU A 365 -2.05 3.95 -13.64
CA GLU A 365 -1.61 3.69 -15.00
C GLU A 365 -1.82 4.93 -15.89
N LEU A 366 -3.00 5.54 -15.85
CA LEU A 366 -3.29 6.76 -16.59
C LEU A 366 -2.33 7.90 -16.21
N ILE A 367 -2.09 8.13 -14.93
CA ILE A 367 -1.15 9.16 -14.47
C ILE A 367 0.27 8.84 -14.93
N ALA A 368 0.69 7.58 -14.88
CA ALA A 368 2.00 7.16 -15.36
C ALA A 368 2.17 7.42 -16.88
N GLU A 369 1.14 7.19 -17.65
CA GLU A 369 1.09 7.50 -19.10
C GLU A 369 1.18 9.01 -19.36
N LEU A 370 0.40 9.81 -18.63
CA LEU A 370 0.40 11.26 -18.72
C LEU A 370 1.74 11.90 -18.34
N ARG A 371 2.42 11.32 -17.33
CA ARG A 371 3.78 11.73 -16.91
C ARG A 371 4.81 11.63 -18.02
N LYS A 372 4.67 10.65 -18.93
CA LYS A 372 5.54 10.52 -20.12
C LYS A 372 5.39 11.67 -21.10
N ARG A 373 4.24 12.36 -21.09
CA ARG A 373 3.93 13.46 -22.01
C ARG A 373 4.14 14.84 -21.41
N CYS A 374 4.02 14.98 -20.08
CA CYS A 374 4.10 16.27 -19.40
C CYS A 374 4.62 16.11 -17.97
N ASP A 375 5.80 16.66 -17.69
CA ASP A 375 6.47 16.57 -16.38
C ASP A 375 5.70 17.29 -15.26
N THR A 376 4.83 18.25 -15.60
CA THR A 376 4.05 19.03 -14.64
C THR A 376 2.65 18.48 -14.40
N ILE A 377 2.28 17.35 -15.01
CA ILE A 377 0.91 16.82 -14.99
C ILE A 377 0.39 16.59 -13.57
N ASP A 378 1.24 16.07 -12.70
CA ASP A 378 0.90 15.82 -11.30
C ASP A 378 0.46 17.10 -10.58
N MET A 379 1.26 18.16 -10.76
CA MET A 379 0.97 19.46 -10.16
C MET A 379 -0.24 20.13 -10.79
N ASN A 380 -0.47 19.90 -12.09
CA ASN A 380 -1.64 20.45 -12.77
C ASN A 380 -2.92 19.79 -12.24
N ILE A 381 -2.93 18.47 -12.08
CA ILE A 381 -4.08 17.76 -11.48
C ILE A 381 -4.27 18.22 -10.02
N PHE A 382 -3.20 18.30 -9.24
CA PHE A 382 -3.26 18.76 -7.86
C PHE A 382 -3.80 20.19 -7.74
N ASN A 383 -3.28 21.11 -8.55
CA ASN A 383 -3.66 22.52 -8.51
C ASN A 383 -5.07 22.77 -9.09
N SER A 384 -5.60 21.90 -9.94
CA SER A 384 -6.92 22.08 -10.54
C SER A 384 -8.04 22.23 -9.51
N VAL A 385 -7.91 21.52 -8.37
CA VAL A 385 -8.90 21.62 -7.26
C VAL A 385 -8.57 22.71 -6.24
N HIS A 386 -7.40 23.35 -6.35
CA HIS A 386 -7.02 24.50 -5.51
C HIS A 386 -7.27 25.84 -6.20
N ASN A 387 -7.45 25.82 -7.53
CA ASN A 387 -7.54 27.03 -8.34
C ASN A 387 -8.74 26.96 -9.30
N ILE A 388 -9.94 26.76 -8.73
CA ILE A 388 -11.18 26.73 -9.50
C ILE A 388 -11.66 28.17 -9.75
N ASN A 389 -11.79 28.53 -11.02
CA ASN A 389 -12.41 29.79 -11.40
C ASN A 389 -13.94 29.62 -11.46
N LEU A 390 -14.62 30.08 -10.42
CA LEU A 390 -16.08 29.93 -10.30
C LEU A 390 -16.86 30.67 -11.37
N LYS A 391 -16.29 31.69 -12.04
CA LYS A 391 -16.93 32.41 -13.13
C LYS A 391 -17.02 31.59 -14.43
N THR A 392 -16.23 30.55 -14.55
CA THR A 392 -16.18 29.69 -15.74
C THR A 392 -16.66 28.27 -15.46
N VAL A 393 -17.39 28.07 -14.36
CA VAL A 393 -18.00 26.81 -13.96
C VAL A 393 -19.51 26.94 -14.11
N ILE A 394 -20.14 26.00 -14.81
CA ILE A 394 -21.59 26.01 -15.08
C ILE A 394 -22.41 25.92 -13.79
N GLY A 395 -21.94 25.14 -12.82
CA GLY A 395 -22.60 25.00 -11.53
C GLY A 395 -21.70 24.34 -10.47
N TYR A 396 -22.02 24.57 -9.21
CA TYR A 396 -21.33 23.94 -8.07
C TYR A 396 -22.25 23.81 -6.86
N HIS A 397 -21.89 22.91 -5.94
CA HIS A 397 -22.63 22.67 -4.71
C HIS A 397 -21.76 23.01 -3.49
N LYS A 398 -22.37 23.63 -2.48
CA LYS A 398 -21.75 23.88 -1.17
C LYS A 398 -22.74 23.46 -0.06
N GLY A 399 -22.60 22.22 0.44
CA GLY A 399 -23.61 21.61 1.30
C GLY A 399 -24.92 21.39 0.55
N ASP A 400 -26.02 21.87 1.13
CA ASP A 400 -27.35 21.75 0.52
C ASP A 400 -27.64 22.86 -0.50
N TRP A 401 -26.75 23.85 -0.62
CA TRP A 401 -26.88 24.95 -1.57
C TRP A 401 -26.22 24.62 -2.90
N SER A 402 -26.88 25.00 -4.00
CA SER A 402 -26.35 24.85 -5.36
C SER A 402 -26.39 26.16 -6.10
N TYR A 403 -25.41 26.40 -6.95
CA TYR A 403 -25.30 27.53 -7.86
C TYR A 403 -25.35 27.03 -9.30
N ASN A 404 -26.05 27.80 -10.15
CA ASN A 404 -26.04 27.65 -11.61
C ASN A 404 -25.65 29.00 -12.23
N PHE A 405 -24.86 29.00 -13.31
CA PHE A 405 -24.41 30.25 -13.95
C PHE A 405 -25.57 31.17 -14.39
N LEU A 406 -26.76 30.62 -14.64
CA LEU A 406 -27.95 31.38 -14.97
C LEU A 406 -28.46 32.24 -13.84
N ASP A 407 -28.08 31.94 -12.59
CA ASP A 407 -28.53 32.71 -11.42
C ASP A 407 -28.04 34.17 -11.46
N ASP A 408 -26.84 34.39 -12.05
CA ASP A 408 -26.21 35.72 -12.15
C ASP A 408 -26.12 36.26 -13.59
N TYR A 409 -26.49 35.48 -14.59
CA TYR A 409 -26.25 35.79 -16.00
C TYR A 409 -26.79 37.16 -16.44
N ASP A 410 -28.03 37.48 -16.08
CA ASP A 410 -28.66 38.74 -16.44
C ASP A 410 -28.22 39.93 -15.59
N GLU A 411 -27.72 39.70 -14.41
CA GLU A 411 -27.17 40.75 -13.50
C GLU A 411 -25.82 41.27 -13.96
N GLU A 412 -24.93 40.38 -14.43
CA GLU A 412 -23.64 40.82 -15.02
C GLU A 412 -23.82 41.60 -16.29
N THR A 413 -24.79 41.26 -17.15
CA THR A 413 -25.10 41.98 -18.38
C THR A 413 -25.60 43.42 -18.06
N LYS A 414 -26.35 43.62 -17.01
CA LYS A 414 -26.82 44.96 -16.57
C LYS A 414 -25.71 45.85 -16.03
N LYS A 415 -24.65 45.27 -15.43
CA LYS A 415 -23.49 46.01 -14.94
C LYS A 415 -22.48 46.40 -16.00
N ILE A 416 -22.49 45.76 -17.18
CA ILE A 416 -21.62 46.09 -18.33
C ILE A 416 -22.21 47.24 -19.13
N HIS A 417 -23.52 47.48 -19.05
CA HIS A 417 -24.24 48.50 -19.81
C HIS A 417 -24.59 49.78 -19.01
N ASN A 418 -24.15 49.86 -17.73
CA ASN A 418 -24.16 51.07 -16.88
C ASN A 418 -22.72 51.53 -16.60
#